data_3684c577638fe1eb855ba521ed2fe4b1
#
_entry.id   3684c577638fe1eb855ba521ed2fe4b1
#
_cell.length_a   1.000
_cell.length_b   1.000
_cell.length_c   1.000
_cell.angle_alpha   90.00
_cell.angle_beta   90.00
_cell.angle_gamma   90.00
#
_symmetry.space_group_name_H-M   'P 1'
#
loop_
_entity.id
_entity.type
_entity.pdbx_description
1 polymer ?
#
loop_
_entity_poly.entity_id
_entity_poly.type
_entity_poly.pdbx_seq_one_letter_code
_entity_poly.pdbx_strand_id
1 'polypeptide(L)'
;LHLAAKHDPSMTRVFLRSILLAVVCAGGTLAAAAQPARPNILHIHADDHRADGLHALGTKDLVTPHLDALVARGTTFTRCYTMGSMIGAVCTPSRTMMLTGRSWQRIPGAPAAAANAADPATFLPKVLAAAGYETWHMGKPGNSFTAGIQAFETNIEDAGHGALPETDRAHTSRRMADRTIEFLEQRAKKGESRPFSIYLAPPVPHDPRVAESQFHALYDPNTIPLPAAFLPQHPFDNGEMSVRDERLAPWPRTPADTRRQLADYYACITGLDHHVGRILTALEACGQLENTIVIFSADNGLSMGEHGLLGKQNLYEFGGMHVPLVVAGPGISQGRSDALVYLMDLFPTLVDYAGAQAPAGVEGRSLRPVVEGRAAGVRDVLVTAYRDCMRAISDGRWKLIRYPLVDRTQLFDLAADPHELVNLAGRPEHAAMTAQLTARLEHEMTALADPYPLRVERPQPADWRPPVDGGGKQRRGDRAATVQSGDAQP
;
A
#
# COMPACT_ATOMS: atom_id res chain seq x y z
N LEU A 1 1.11 -73.02 53.49
CA LEU A 1 0.28 -74.05 52.84
C LEU A 1 0.26 -73.73 51.35
N HIS A 2 0.93 -74.69 50.59
CA HIS A 2 0.92 -74.70 49.12
C HIS A 2 -0.42 -75.26 48.63
N LEU A 3 -0.93 -74.71 47.57
CA LEU A 3 -1.77 -75.38 46.58
C LEU A 3 -1.44 -74.94 45.16
N ALA A 4 -0.82 -75.84 44.44
CA ALA A 4 -0.51 -75.71 43.04
C ALA A 4 -1.77 -76.05 42.20
N ALA A 5 -2.15 -75.19 41.23
CA ALA A 5 -3.16 -75.48 40.23
C ALA A 5 -2.47 -75.67 38.89
N LYS A 6 -2.66 -76.87 38.28
CA LYS A 6 -2.12 -77.31 37.01
C LYS A 6 -2.78 -76.57 35.86
N HIS A 7 -2.01 -76.04 34.95
CA HIS A 7 -2.45 -75.53 33.65
C HIS A 7 -2.56 -76.60 32.63
N ASP A 8 -3.74 -76.70 31.99
CA ASP A 8 -4.02 -77.59 30.84
C ASP A 8 -3.75 -76.78 29.53
N PRO A 9 -2.88 -77.26 28.61
CA PRO A 9 -2.49 -76.53 27.42
C PRO A 9 -3.44 -76.68 26.21
N SER A 10 -4.64 -77.25 26.37
CA SER A 10 -5.50 -77.60 25.23
C SER A 10 -6.53 -76.51 24.84
N MET A 11 -6.65 -75.41 25.59
CA MET A 11 -7.64 -74.35 25.32
C MET A 11 -7.09 -73.11 24.58
N THR A 12 -5.82 -73.07 24.24
CA THR A 12 -5.17 -71.90 23.66
C THR A 12 -5.16 -71.90 22.13
N ARG A 13 -5.72 -72.85 21.45
CA ARG A 13 -5.68 -72.92 19.96
C ARG A 13 -6.98 -72.63 19.22
N VAL A 14 -8.08 -72.33 19.91
CA VAL A 14 -9.38 -72.05 19.28
C VAL A 14 -9.69 -70.55 19.24
N PHE A 15 -9.03 -69.74 20.07
CA PHE A 15 -9.27 -68.30 20.09
C PHE A 15 -8.44 -67.45 19.12
N LEU A 16 -7.45 -68.01 18.41
CA LEU A 16 -6.59 -67.23 17.48
C LEU A 16 -7.04 -67.33 16.01
N ARG A 17 -8.10 -68.03 15.68
CA ARG A 17 -8.62 -68.13 14.28
C ARG A 17 -9.87 -67.27 14.03
N SER A 18 -10.47 -66.66 15.02
CA SER A 18 -11.66 -65.81 14.85
C SER A 18 -11.41 -64.29 14.88
N ILE A 19 -10.16 -63.85 15.11
CA ILE A 19 -9.78 -62.42 15.09
C ILE A 19 -9.16 -61.97 13.75
N LEU A 20 -8.87 -62.89 12.84
CA LEU A 20 -8.22 -62.54 11.56
C LEU A 20 -9.19 -62.35 10.38
N LEU A 21 -10.50 -62.36 10.60
CA LEU A 21 -11.50 -62.19 9.54
C LEU A 21 -12.43 -60.99 9.73
N ALA A 22 -12.17 -60.09 10.72
CA ALA A 22 -12.98 -58.90 10.98
C ALA A 22 -12.26 -57.57 10.69
N VAL A 23 -11.05 -57.57 10.08
CA VAL A 23 -10.25 -56.34 9.80
C VAL A 23 -10.23 -55.93 8.33
N VAL A 24 -10.96 -56.62 7.46
CA VAL A 24 -10.88 -56.34 5.98
C VAL A 24 -12.06 -55.59 5.40
N CYS A 25 -13.06 -55.16 6.20
CA CYS A 25 -14.22 -54.40 5.65
C CYS A 25 -14.51 -53.07 6.32
N ALA A 26 -13.51 -52.44 6.95
CA ALA A 26 -13.61 -51.00 7.31
C ALA A 26 -12.63 -50.22 6.39
N GLY A 27 -12.80 -50.38 5.08
CA GLY A 27 -12.33 -49.42 4.09
C GLY A 27 -13.17 -48.15 4.18
N GLY A 28 -13.01 -47.43 5.31
CA GLY A 28 -13.49 -46.07 5.38
C GLY A 28 -12.79 -45.27 4.27
N THR A 29 -13.54 -44.87 3.26
CA THR A 29 -13.15 -43.79 2.37
C THR A 29 -12.74 -42.66 3.31
N LEU A 30 -11.42 -42.44 3.46
CA LEU A 30 -10.91 -41.14 3.93
C LEU A 30 -11.53 -40.14 2.96
N ALA A 31 -12.65 -39.52 3.38
CA ALA A 31 -13.13 -38.32 2.73
C ALA A 31 -11.93 -37.39 2.70
N ALA A 32 -11.36 -37.16 1.53
CA ALA A 32 -10.36 -36.14 1.33
C ALA A 32 -10.94 -34.89 1.99
N ALA A 33 -10.30 -34.43 3.07
CA ALA A 33 -10.72 -33.20 3.72
C ALA A 33 -10.82 -32.15 2.61
N ALA A 34 -12.03 -31.67 2.34
CA ALA A 34 -12.26 -30.69 1.31
C ALA A 34 -11.28 -29.57 1.61
N GLN A 35 -10.38 -29.26 0.66
CA GLN A 35 -9.49 -28.12 0.82
C GLN A 35 -10.37 -26.93 1.14
N PRO A 36 -10.04 -26.15 2.19
CA PRO A 36 -10.85 -24.99 2.52
C PRO A 36 -11.02 -24.15 1.26
N ALA A 37 -12.27 -23.75 1.00
CA ALA A 37 -12.60 -22.99 -0.18
C ALA A 37 -11.69 -21.76 -0.23
N ARG A 38 -11.01 -21.55 -1.36
CA ARG A 38 -10.12 -20.38 -1.54
C ARG A 38 -10.96 -19.11 -1.41
N PRO A 39 -10.57 -18.16 -0.54
CA PRO A 39 -11.34 -16.93 -0.38
C PRO A 39 -11.32 -16.10 -1.66
N ASN A 40 -12.39 -15.38 -1.92
CA ASN A 40 -12.36 -14.29 -2.89
C ASN A 40 -11.45 -13.16 -2.39
N ILE A 41 -11.04 -12.30 -3.29
CA ILE A 41 -10.21 -11.13 -2.99
C ILE A 41 -10.90 -9.88 -3.54
N LEU A 42 -11.13 -8.89 -2.68
CA LEU A 42 -11.54 -7.54 -3.06
C LEU A 42 -10.49 -6.56 -2.55
N HIS A 43 -9.64 -6.07 -3.44
CA HIS A 43 -8.62 -5.07 -3.13
C HIS A 43 -9.05 -3.69 -3.63
N ILE A 44 -9.39 -2.80 -2.71
CA ILE A 44 -9.71 -1.39 -2.95
C ILE A 44 -8.44 -0.60 -2.72
N HIS A 45 -7.93 0.02 -3.79
CA HIS A 45 -6.62 0.67 -3.82
C HIS A 45 -6.75 2.14 -4.24
N ALA A 46 -6.92 3.02 -3.26
CA ALA A 46 -7.11 4.44 -3.45
C ALA A 46 -5.85 5.13 -4.05
N ASP A 47 -6.02 6.33 -4.56
CA ASP A 47 -4.96 7.15 -5.17
C ASP A 47 -4.69 8.38 -4.29
N ASP A 48 -3.47 8.56 -3.79
CA ASP A 48 -3.07 9.65 -2.90
C ASP A 48 -3.81 9.67 -1.54
N HIS A 49 -4.02 8.50 -0.92
CA HIS A 49 -4.73 8.42 0.36
C HIS A 49 -3.75 8.29 1.52
N ARG A 50 -3.79 9.23 2.46
CA ARG A 50 -2.93 9.29 3.65
C ARG A 50 -3.16 8.12 4.60
N ALA A 51 -2.12 7.70 5.31
CA ALA A 51 -2.18 6.63 6.30
C ALA A 51 -3.18 6.92 7.44
N ASP A 52 -3.32 8.19 7.85
CA ASP A 52 -4.26 8.66 8.87
C ASP A 52 -5.63 9.05 8.30
N GLY A 53 -5.86 8.88 7.00
CA GLY A 53 -7.03 9.38 6.26
C GLY A 53 -8.33 8.60 6.48
N LEU A 54 -8.54 8.02 7.68
CA LEU A 54 -9.80 7.44 8.13
C LEU A 54 -10.07 7.93 9.57
N HIS A 55 -11.36 8.03 9.95
CA HIS A 55 -11.72 8.40 11.32
C HIS A 55 -11.10 7.43 12.35
N ALA A 56 -11.21 6.13 12.12
CA ALA A 56 -10.63 5.11 13.00
C ALA A 56 -9.09 5.14 13.06
N LEU A 57 -8.41 5.78 12.10
CA LEU A 57 -6.94 5.86 12.05
C LEU A 57 -6.37 7.16 12.60
N GLY A 58 -7.20 8.13 12.96
CA GLY A 58 -6.75 9.32 13.69
C GLY A 58 -7.37 10.64 13.25
N THR A 59 -7.91 10.75 12.06
CA THR A 59 -8.55 12.00 11.57
C THR A 59 -10.01 12.07 12.02
N LYS A 60 -10.22 12.59 13.22
CA LYS A 60 -11.52 12.56 13.93
C LYS A 60 -12.64 13.33 13.21
N ASP A 61 -12.30 14.33 12.42
CA ASP A 61 -13.28 15.13 11.67
C ASP A 61 -13.74 14.45 10.37
N LEU A 62 -13.13 13.32 10.02
CA LEU A 62 -13.41 12.59 8.79
C LEU A 62 -14.57 11.58 9.00
N VAL A 63 -15.50 11.53 8.05
CA VAL A 63 -16.66 10.63 8.11
C VAL A 63 -16.41 9.42 7.20
N THR A 64 -16.04 8.28 7.81
CA THR A 64 -15.67 7.04 7.08
C THR A 64 -16.27 5.77 7.73
N PRO A 65 -17.61 5.71 7.96
CA PRO A 65 -18.22 4.63 8.74
C PRO A 65 -18.01 3.23 8.15
N HIS A 66 -17.92 3.08 6.83
CA HIS A 66 -17.78 1.77 6.18
C HIS A 66 -16.34 1.27 6.23
N LEU A 67 -15.36 2.14 6.01
CA LEU A 67 -13.95 1.80 6.17
C LEU A 67 -13.57 1.64 7.65
N ASP A 68 -14.19 2.39 8.56
CA ASP A 68 -14.04 2.18 10.01
C ASP A 68 -14.59 0.82 10.45
N ALA A 69 -15.70 0.38 9.86
CA ALA A 69 -16.22 -0.97 10.08
C ALA A 69 -15.27 -2.05 9.54
N LEU A 70 -14.59 -1.80 8.43
CA LEU A 70 -13.55 -2.69 7.90
C LEU A 70 -12.35 -2.75 8.85
N VAL A 71 -11.88 -1.61 9.38
CA VAL A 71 -10.84 -1.52 10.42
C VAL A 71 -11.20 -2.35 11.65
N ALA A 72 -12.46 -2.29 12.09
CA ALA A 72 -12.93 -3.05 13.25
C ALA A 72 -12.99 -4.56 13.02
N ARG A 73 -13.14 -5.01 11.76
CA ARG A 73 -13.26 -6.43 11.39
C ARG A 73 -11.94 -7.12 11.06
N GLY A 74 -10.84 -6.40 10.88
CA GLY A 74 -9.60 -6.95 10.37
C GLY A 74 -8.34 -6.50 11.08
N THR A 75 -7.21 -6.81 10.49
CA THR A 75 -5.89 -6.32 10.90
C THR A 75 -5.58 -5.01 10.18
N THR A 76 -5.28 -3.97 10.95
CA THR A 76 -4.80 -2.68 10.45
C THR A 76 -3.30 -2.57 10.69
N PHE A 77 -2.52 -2.38 9.63
CA PHE A 77 -1.10 -2.11 9.74
C PHE A 77 -0.89 -0.60 9.95
N THR A 78 -0.27 -0.24 11.08
CA THR A 78 0.01 1.16 11.42
C THR A 78 1.26 1.69 10.73
N ARG A 79 2.05 0.80 10.08
CA ARG A 79 3.36 1.11 9.47
C ARG A 79 3.51 0.43 8.10
N CYS A 80 2.59 0.76 7.19
CA CYS A 80 2.66 0.32 5.81
C CYS A 80 3.20 1.43 4.91
N TYR A 81 4.18 1.09 4.06
CA TYR A 81 4.83 2.07 3.21
C TYR A 81 4.95 1.59 1.76
N THR A 82 4.91 2.52 0.81
CA THR A 82 5.54 2.29 -0.49
C THR A 82 7.03 2.60 -0.39
N MET A 83 7.87 1.92 -1.18
CA MET A 83 9.32 2.15 -1.10
C MET A 83 9.76 3.49 -1.70
N GLY A 84 8.88 4.14 -2.48
CA GLY A 84 9.18 5.41 -3.12
C GLY A 84 9.33 5.31 -4.63
N SER A 85 10.17 6.16 -5.23
CA SER A 85 10.22 6.31 -6.68
C SER A 85 11.58 6.79 -7.17
N MET A 86 12.00 6.32 -8.36
CA MET A 86 13.13 6.87 -9.15
C MET A 86 12.70 7.99 -10.09
N ILE A 87 11.39 8.18 -10.32
CA ILE A 87 10.85 9.19 -11.24
C ILE A 87 9.96 10.17 -10.48
N GLY A 88 9.56 11.27 -11.13
CA GLY A 88 8.74 12.31 -10.50
C GLY A 88 7.34 11.84 -10.05
N ALA A 89 6.80 10.80 -10.66
CA ALA A 89 5.55 10.16 -10.24
C ALA A 89 5.82 9.12 -9.14
N VAL A 90 4.91 8.97 -8.18
CA VAL A 90 4.99 7.94 -7.13
C VAL A 90 3.98 6.81 -7.39
N CYS A 91 2.82 7.13 -7.96
CA CYS A 91 1.74 6.16 -8.21
C CYS A 91 2.19 4.99 -9.09
N THR A 92 2.79 5.25 -10.27
CA THR A 92 3.24 4.19 -11.19
C THR A 92 4.27 3.26 -10.54
N PRO A 93 5.35 3.74 -9.90
CA PRO A 93 6.29 2.87 -9.19
C PRO A 93 5.63 2.03 -8.10
N SER A 94 4.79 2.62 -7.28
CA SER A 94 4.09 1.91 -6.20
C SER A 94 3.21 0.77 -6.74
N ARG A 95 2.37 1.06 -7.73
CA ARG A 95 1.50 0.05 -8.37
C ARG A 95 2.31 -1.02 -9.10
N THR A 96 3.44 -0.65 -9.71
CA THR A 96 4.35 -1.60 -10.34
C THR A 96 4.95 -2.55 -9.29
N MET A 97 5.47 -2.02 -8.19
CA MET A 97 6.03 -2.83 -7.10
C MET A 97 4.97 -3.78 -6.52
N MET A 98 3.75 -3.29 -6.29
CA MET A 98 2.64 -4.10 -5.75
C MET A 98 2.22 -5.23 -6.72
N LEU A 99 2.10 -4.96 -8.02
CA LEU A 99 1.67 -5.95 -9.01
C LEU A 99 2.78 -6.91 -9.47
N THR A 100 4.06 -6.61 -9.15
CA THR A 100 5.21 -7.48 -9.48
C THR A 100 5.85 -8.13 -8.25
N GLY A 101 5.58 -7.61 -7.04
CA GLY A 101 6.23 -8.03 -5.80
C GLY A 101 7.71 -7.67 -5.72
N ARG A 102 8.20 -6.75 -6.57
CA ARG A 102 9.62 -6.38 -6.70
C ARG A 102 9.84 -4.93 -6.34
N SER A 103 10.98 -4.63 -5.73
CA SER A 103 11.41 -3.25 -5.46
C SER A 103 11.71 -2.50 -6.76
N TRP A 104 11.61 -1.15 -6.71
CA TRP A 104 11.90 -0.33 -7.89
C TRP A 104 13.36 -0.46 -8.36
N GLN A 105 14.29 -0.80 -7.48
CA GLN A 105 15.70 -1.05 -7.80
C GLN A 105 15.89 -2.26 -8.72
N ARG A 106 14.99 -3.24 -8.64
CA ARG A 106 15.00 -4.47 -9.46
C ARG A 106 14.25 -4.32 -10.78
N ILE A 107 13.64 -3.18 -11.00
CA ILE A 107 12.94 -2.85 -12.23
C ILE A 107 13.80 -1.81 -12.98
N PRO A 108 14.74 -2.22 -13.86
CA PRO A 108 15.68 -1.31 -14.50
C PRO A 108 15.00 -0.32 -15.43
N GLY A 109 15.54 0.89 -15.55
CA GLY A 109 15.00 1.97 -16.37
C GLY A 109 13.86 2.74 -15.69
N ALA A 110 13.05 3.46 -16.48
CA ALA A 110 11.81 4.01 -15.94
C ALA A 110 10.92 2.85 -15.48
N PRO A 111 10.44 2.81 -14.23
CA PRO A 111 9.77 1.64 -13.66
C PRO A 111 8.69 1.03 -14.55
N ALA A 112 7.91 1.89 -15.23
CA ALA A 112 6.88 1.43 -16.16
C ALA A 112 7.46 0.76 -17.43
N ALA A 113 8.55 1.27 -17.99
CA ALA A 113 9.11 0.74 -19.23
C ALA A 113 9.79 -0.63 -19.04
N ALA A 114 10.51 -0.80 -17.93
CA ALA A 114 11.19 -2.07 -17.65
C ALA A 114 10.23 -3.15 -17.14
N ALA A 115 9.23 -2.78 -16.34
CA ALA A 115 8.19 -3.71 -15.95
C ALA A 115 7.34 -4.15 -17.15
N ASN A 116 7.15 -3.30 -18.16
CA ASN A 116 6.51 -3.69 -19.41
C ASN A 116 7.34 -4.72 -20.21
N ALA A 117 8.65 -4.75 -20.01
CA ALA A 117 9.53 -5.75 -20.63
C ALA A 117 9.64 -7.05 -19.83
N ALA A 118 9.13 -7.09 -18.59
CA ALA A 118 9.10 -8.30 -17.77
C ALA A 118 8.04 -9.29 -18.30
N ASP A 119 8.25 -10.58 -18.02
CA ASP A 119 7.28 -11.63 -18.39
C ASP A 119 5.94 -11.39 -17.68
N PRO A 120 4.85 -11.10 -18.41
CA PRO A 120 3.53 -10.86 -17.82
C PRO A 120 3.00 -12.05 -17.00
N ALA A 121 3.46 -13.28 -17.25
CA ALA A 121 3.08 -14.46 -16.47
C ALA A 121 3.50 -14.35 -15.00
N THR A 122 4.48 -13.48 -14.67
CA THR A 122 4.94 -13.22 -13.31
C THR A 122 4.15 -12.13 -12.58
N PHE A 123 3.22 -11.46 -13.24
CA PHE A 123 2.41 -10.41 -12.62
C PHE A 123 1.28 -11.01 -11.78
N LEU A 124 0.95 -10.34 -10.68
CA LEU A 124 -0.05 -10.82 -9.72
C LEU A 124 -1.35 -11.32 -10.37
N PRO A 125 -2.01 -10.59 -11.30
CA PRO A 125 -3.25 -11.06 -11.90
C PRO A 125 -3.07 -12.38 -12.69
N LYS A 126 -1.94 -12.59 -13.37
CA LYS A 126 -1.67 -13.84 -14.09
C LYS A 126 -1.37 -15.00 -13.14
N VAL A 127 -0.64 -14.74 -12.05
CA VAL A 127 -0.38 -15.75 -11.01
C VAL A 127 -1.69 -16.18 -10.35
N LEU A 128 -2.58 -15.24 -10.04
CA LEU A 128 -3.90 -15.54 -9.48
C LEU A 128 -4.80 -16.26 -10.50
N ALA A 129 -4.80 -15.86 -11.76
CA ALA A 129 -5.54 -16.54 -12.82
C ALA A 129 -5.06 -17.99 -13.00
N ALA A 130 -3.76 -18.24 -13.00
CA ALA A 130 -3.17 -19.58 -13.02
C ALA A 130 -3.55 -20.42 -11.78
N ALA A 131 -3.77 -19.76 -10.64
CA ALA A 131 -4.30 -20.38 -9.43
C ALA A 131 -5.84 -20.59 -9.47
N GLY A 132 -6.52 -20.26 -10.57
CA GLY A 132 -7.94 -20.51 -10.77
C GLY A 132 -8.86 -19.34 -10.43
N TYR A 133 -8.34 -18.16 -10.13
CA TYR A 133 -9.16 -16.97 -9.89
C TYR A 133 -9.64 -16.34 -11.20
N GLU A 134 -10.86 -15.80 -11.18
CA GLU A 134 -11.29 -14.81 -12.16
C GLU A 134 -10.72 -13.45 -11.76
N THR A 135 -9.89 -12.84 -12.62
CA THR A 135 -9.21 -11.60 -12.30
C THR A 135 -9.87 -10.40 -13.00
N TRP A 136 -10.29 -9.42 -12.21
CA TRP A 136 -11.05 -8.26 -12.66
C TRP A 136 -10.40 -6.97 -12.14
N HIS A 137 -10.24 -5.99 -13.02
CA HIS A 137 -9.70 -4.66 -12.69
C HIS A 137 -10.63 -3.57 -13.18
N MET A 138 -10.78 -2.54 -12.35
CA MET A 138 -11.33 -1.24 -12.77
C MET A 138 -10.56 -0.11 -12.10
N GLY A 139 -10.07 0.84 -12.91
CA GLY A 139 -9.28 1.95 -12.40
C GLY A 139 -8.88 2.96 -13.44
N LYS A 140 -8.11 3.98 -13.00
CA LYS A 140 -7.60 5.00 -13.92
C LYS A 140 -6.57 4.43 -14.90
N PRO A 141 -6.62 4.84 -16.19
CA PRO A 141 -5.65 4.40 -17.19
C PRO A 141 -4.28 5.06 -17.03
N GLY A 142 -4.22 6.33 -16.61
CA GLY A 142 -2.99 7.07 -16.44
C GLY A 142 -2.28 6.84 -15.11
N ASN A 143 -0.93 7.01 -15.08
CA ASN A 143 -0.10 6.81 -13.89
C ASN A 143 -0.31 5.44 -13.22
N SER A 144 -0.56 4.43 -14.03
CA SER A 144 -0.68 3.03 -13.62
C SER A 144 0.40 2.18 -14.29
N PHE A 145 0.61 0.99 -13.77
CA PHE A 145 1.43 -0.01 -14.42
C PHE A 145 0.64 -0.68 -15.55
N THR A 146 0.73 -0.14 -16.76
CA THR A 146 -0.11 -0.54 -17.93
C THR A 146 -0.06 -2.04 -18.21
N ALA A 147 1.13 -2.64 -18.30
CA ALA A 147 1.26 -4.08 -18.53
C ALA A 147 0.63 -4.92 -17.41
N GLY A 148 0.71 -4.46 -16.16
CA GLY A 148 0.09 -5.13 -15.02
C GLY A 148 -1.43 -5.08 -15.05
N ILE A 149 -2.03 -3.93 -15.40
CA ILE A 149 -3.50 -3.82 -15.51
C ILE A 149 -4.04 -4.55 -16.74
N GLN A 150 -3.30 -4.60 -17.85
CA GLN A 150 -3.66 -5.37 -19.03
C GLN A 150 -3.53 -6.90 -18.81
N ALA A 151 -2.85 -7.32 -17.76
CA ALA A 151 -2.71 -8.74 -17.41
C ALA A 151 -3.96 -9.34 -16.74
N PHE A 152 -4.93 -8.53 -16.30
CA PHE A 152 -6.22 -9.01 -15.79
C PHE A 152 -7.06 -9.62 -16.92
N GLU A 153 -7.91 -10.62 -16.60
CA GLU A 153 -8.85 -11.21 -17.57
C GLU A 153 -9.89 -10.18 -18.02
N THR A 154 -10.37 -9.34 -17.10
CA THR A 154 -11.21 -8.19 -17.38
C THR A 154 -10.51 -6.92 -16.92
N ASN A 155 -10.30 -5.98 -17.82
CA ASN A 155 -9.74 -4.67 -17.54
C ASN A 155 -10.69 -3.58 -18.01
N ILE A 156 -11.18 -2.76 -17.07
CA ILE A 156 -12.06 -1.61 -17.33
C ILE A 156 -11.32 -0.35 -16.92
N GLU A 157 -10.97 0.48 -17.90
CA GLU A 157 -10.33 1.77 -17.65
C GLU A 157 -11.40 2.86 -17.51
N ASP A 158 -11.38 3.58 -16.39
CA ASP A 158 -12.22 4.75 -16.15
C ASP A 158 -11.39 6.02 -16.29
N ALA A 159 -11.60 6.72 -17.42
CA ALA A 159 -10.90 7.96 -17.75
C ALA A 159 -11.42 9.19 -17.00
N GLY A 160 -12.35 9.04 -16.07
CA GLY A 160 -12.97 10.15 -15.34
C GLY A 160 -12.03 10.94 -14.43
N HIS A 161 -10.79 10.48 -14.26
CA HIS A 161 -9.75 11.20 -13.53
C HIS A 161 -9.30 12.45 -14.30
N GLY A 162 -9.40 13.62 -13.69
CA GLY A 162 -8.97 14.90 -14.27
C GLY A 162 -10.06 15.68 -15.01
N ALA A 163 -11.23 15.09 -15.21
CA ALA A 163 -12.41 15.80 -15.67
C ALA A 163 -13.39 16.03 -14.51
N LEU A 164 -13.88 17.25 -14.36
CA LEU A 164 -14.99 17.53 -13.46
C LEU A 164 -16.23 16.78 -13.98
N PRO A 165 -16.91 15.97 -13.16
CA PRO A 165 -18.12 15.33 -13.58
C PRO A 165 -19.21 16.39 -13.81
N GLU A 166 -19.98 16.24 -14.90
CA GLU A 166 -21.09 17.14 -15.19
C GLU A 166 -22.21 17.05 -14.12
N THR A 167 -22.30 15.92 -13.44
CA THR A 167 -23.27 15.67 -12.39
C THR A 167 -22.68 14.71 -11.34
N ASP A 168 -23.25 14.71 -10.13
CA ASP A 168 -22.89 13.75 -9.08
C ASP A 168 -23.00 12.28 -9.54
N ARG A 169 -23.93 11.99 -10.46
CA ARG A 169 -24.10 10.64 -11.03
C ARG A 169 -22.94 10.21 -11.92
N ALA A 170 -22.23 11.15 -12.51
CA ALA A 170 -21.06 10.90 -13.34
C ALA A 170 -19.77 10.78 -12.52
N HIS A 171 -19.82 10.91 -11.19
CA HIS A 171 -18.65 10.78 -10.33
C HIS A 171 -18.01 9.39 -10.45
N THR A 172 -16.67 9.35 -10.57
CA THR A 172 -15.93 8.12 -10.85
C THR A 172 -16.12 7.05 -9.77
N SER A 173 -16.11 7.42 -8.48
CA SER A 173 -16.31 6.46 -7.37
C SER A 173 -17.69 5.78 -7.47
N ARG A 174 -18.72 6.53 -7.85
CA ARG A 174 -20.07 5.98 -8.07
C ARG A 174 -20.09 4.98 -9.21
N ARG A 175 -19.55 5.36 -10.39
CA ARG A 175 -19.51 4.48 -11.57
C ARG A 175 -18.74 3.20 -11.30
N MET A 176 -17.61 3.32 -10.60
CA MET A 176 -16.80 2.15 -10.25
C MET A 176 -17.52 1.22 -9.28
N ALA A 177 -18.25 1.77 -8.30
CA ALA A 177 -19.10 0.97 -7.41
C ALA A 177 -20.23 0.30 -8.17
N ASP A 178 -20.95 1.03 -9.03
CA ASP A 178 -22.05 0.49 -9.83
C ASP A 178 -21.58 -0.70 -10.70
N ARG A 179 -20.43 -0.58 -11.36
CA ARG A 179 -19.85 -1.65 -12.18
C ARG A 179 -19.38 -2.85 -11.36
N THR A 180 -18.81 -2.61 -10.18
CA THR A 180 -18.40 -3.69 -9.28
C THR A 180 -19.62 -4.44 -8.75
N ILE A 181 -20.68 -3.74 -8.36
CA ILE A 181 -21.94 -4.32 -7.92
C ILE A 181 -22.57 -5.15 -9.04
N GLU A 182 -22.64 -4.60 -10.26
CA GLU A 182 -23.14 -5.32 -11.43
C GLU A 182 -22.37 -6.63 -11.67
N PHE A 183 -21.04 -6.62 -11.58
CA PHE A 183 -20.20 -7.80 -11.69
C PHE A 183 -20.55 -8.86 -10.63
N LEU A 184 -20.67 -8.46 -9.35
CA LEU A 184 -21.01 -9.35 -8.24
C LEU A 184 -22.38 -9.99 -8.41
N GLU A 185 -23.39 -9.19 -8.77
CA GLU A 185 -24.77 -9.65 -8.99
C GLU A 185 -24.88 -10.60 -10.19
N GLN A 186 -24.17 -10.32 -11.30
CA GLN A 186 -24.16 -11.18 -12.47
C GLN A 186 -23.54 -12.54 -12.16
N ARG A 187 -22.46 -12.58 -11.38
CA ARG A 187 -21.86 -13.83 -10.92
C ARG A 187 -22.81 -14.63 -10.04
N ALA A 188 -23.45 -13.99 -9.07
CA ALA A 188 -24.44 -14.63 -8.20
C ALA A 188 -25.62 -15.21 -8.99
N LYS A 189 -26.14 -14.47 -9.96
CA LYS A 189 -27.23 -14.93 -10.86
C LYS A 189 -26.83 -16.15 -11.72
N LYS A 190 -25.56 -16.23 -12.14
CA LYS A 190 -25.03 -17.36 -12.93
C LYS A 190 -24.63 -18.56 -12.07
N GLY A 191 -24.63 -18.44 -10.75
CA GLY A 191 -24.12 -19.47 -9.86
C GLY A 191 -22.62 -19.74 -10.04
N GLU A 192 -21.85 -18.71 -10.41
CA GLU A 192 -20.41 -18.83 -10.66
C GLU A 192 -19.65 -19.13 -9.36
N SER A 193 -19.00 -20.29 -9.32
CA SER A 193 -18.28 -20.79 -8.14
C SER A 193 -16.77 -20.54 -8.16
N ARG A 194 -16.22 -20.14 -9.30
CA ARG A 194 -14.80 -19.78 -9.44
C ARG A 194 -14.49 -18.60 -8.51
N PRO A 195 -13.45 -18.65 -7.66
CA PRO A 195 -13.10 -17.50 -6.82
C PRO A 195 -12.71 -16.31 -7.70
N PHE A 196 -13.03 -15.10 -7.24
CA PHE A 196 -12.63 -13.86 -7.94
C PHE A 196 -11.54 -13.10 -7.21
N SER A 197 -10.76 -12.34 -7.97
CA SER A 197 -9.85 -11.32 -7.48
C SER A 197 -10.15 -9.99 -8.16
N ILE A 198 -10.77 -9.09 -7.43
CA ILE A 198 -11.08 -7.72 -7.89
C ILE A 198 -9.96 -6.79 -7.41
N TYR A 199 -9.35 -6.07 -8.35
CA TYR A 199 -8.49 -4.91 -8.07
C TYR A 199 -9.21 -3.64 -8.50
N LEU A 200 -9.82 -2.96 -7.53
CA LEU A 200 -10.56 -1.72 -7.71
C LEU A 200 -9.65 -0.55 -7.35
N ALA A 201 -9.29 0.27 -8.34
CA ALA A 201 -8.30 1.33 -8.21
C ALA A 201 -8.89 2.72 -8.49
N PRO A 202 -9.78 3.26 -7.60
CA PRO A 202 -10.37 4.57 -7.78
C PRO A 202 -9.30 5.67 -7.79
N PRO A 203 -9.46 6.69 -8.67
CA PRO A 203 -8.50 7.80 -8.78
C PRO A 203 -8.67 8.87 -7.71
N VAL A 204 -9.39 8.59 -6.64
CA VAL A 204 -9.63 9.50 -5.51
C VAL A 204 -8.89 9.00 -4.26
N PRO A 205 -8.48 9.92 -3.38
CA PRO A 205 -8.67 11.39 -3.34
C PRO A 205 -7.60 12.21 -4.08
N HIS A 206 -6.93 11.68 -5.12
CA HIS A 206 -5.99 12.43 -5.95
C HIS A 206 -6.67 13.68 -6.56
N ASP A 207 -5.90 14.74 -6.81
CA ASP A 207 -6.41 15.96 -7.47
C ASP A 207 -6.74 15.72 -8.97
N PRO A 208 -7.72 16.48 -9.52
CA PRO A 208 -8.56 17.48 -8.86
C PRO A 208 -9.50 16.83 -7.83
N ARG A 209 -9.54 17.42 -6.63
CA ARG A 209 -10.31 16.91 -5.50
C ARG A 209 -11.77 17.30 -5.65
N VAL A 210 -12.51 16.47 -6.35
CA VAL A 210 -13.94 16.66 -6.61
C VAL A 210 -14.69 15.50 -6.00
N ALA A 211 -15.70 15.79 -5.18
CA ALA A 211 -16.61 14.83 -4.62
C ALA A 211 -18.06 15.17 -5.06
N GLU A 212 -18.99 14.26 -4.81
CA GLU A 212 -20.41 14.56 -4.97
C GLU A 212 -20.83 15.69 -4.01
N SER A 213 -21.77 16.53 -4.42
CA SER A 213 -22.18 17.75 -3.70
C SER A 213 -22.57 17.48 -2.24
N GLN A 214 -23.22 16.34 -1.97
CA GLN A 214 -23.62 15.94 -0.62
C GLN A 214 -22.42 15.70 0.32
N PHE A 215 -21.28 15.27 -0.18
CA PHE A 215 -20.08 15.03 0.63
C PHE A 215 -19.28 16.32 0.85
N HIS A 216 -19.23 17.22 -0.12
CA HIS A 216 -18.68 18.55 0.08
C HIS A 216 -19.42 19.34 1.16
N ALA A 217 -20.74 19.21 1.25
CA ALA A 217 -21.56 19.89 2.24
C ALA A 217 -21.26 19.48 3.70
N LEU A 218 -20.54 18.39 3.93
CA LEU A 218 -20.15 17.93 5.27
C LEU A 218 -18.97 18.69 5.87
N TYR A 219 -18.18 19.39 5.05
CA TYR A 219 -16.89 19.95 5.47
C TYR A 219 -16.82 21.44 5.27
N ASP A 220 -16.99 22.22 6.36
CA ASP A 220 -16.71 23.64 6.38
C ASP A 220 -15.20 23.87 6.58
N PRO A 221 -14.49 24.47 5.59
CA PRO A 221 -13.06 24.75 5.72
C PRO A 221 -12.69 25.56 6.97
N ASN A 222 -13.61 26.40 7.48
CA ASN A 222 -13.33 27.25 8.63
C ASN A 222 -13.21 26.45 9.94
N THR A 223 -13.77 25.25 10.01
CA THR A 223 -13.77 24.42 11.22
C THR A 223 -12.68 23.33 11.22
N ILE A 224 -12.08 23.02 10.07
CA ILE A 224 -11.06 21.97 9.95
C ILE A 224 -9.77 22.41 10.64
N PRO A 225 -9.21 21.62 11.57
CA PRO A 225 -7.94 21.91 12.19
C PRO A 225 -6.79 21.88 11.18
N LEU A 226 -5.78 22.69 11.40
CA LEU A 226 -4.53 22.56 10.64
C LEU A 226 -3.75 21.35 11.12
N PRO A 227 -2.94 20.72 10.23
CA PRO A 227 -2.01 19.69 10.65
C PRO A 227 -1.06 20.17 11.74
N ALA A 228 -0.69 19.28 12.68
CA ALA A 228 0.21 19.65 13.78
C ALA A 228 1.58 20.16 13.29
N ALA A 229 2.05 19.63 12.17
CA ALA A 229 3.31 20.03 11.53
C ALA A 229 3.13 21.11 10.46
N PHE A 230 2.00 21.86 10.47
CA PHE A 230 1.77 22.92 9.49
C PHE A 230 2.88 23.97 9.52
N LEU A 231 3.44 24.27 8.35
CA LEU A 231 4.34 25.39 8.13
C LEU A 231 3.91 26.18 6.87
N PRO A 232 4.11 27.49 6.83
CA PRO A 232 3.88 28.28 5.62
C PRO A 232 4.80 27.87 4.46
N GLN A 233 6.00 27.37 4.77
CA GLN A 233 7.02 27.00 3.80
C GLN A 233 7.96 25.97 4.40
N HIS A 234 8.43 25.02 3.59
CA HIS A 234 9.47 24.09 3.98
C HIS A 234 10.79 24.82 4.25
N PRO A 235 11.54 24.47 5.31
CA PRO A 235 12.69 25.26 5.76
C PRO A 235 13.93 25.17 4.88
N PHE A 236 13.95 24.27 3.89
CA PHE A 236 15.10 24.10 2.97
C PHE A 236 14.66 23.47 1.63
N ASP A 237 15.52 23.56 0.61
CA ASP A 237 15.32 22.87 -0.66
C ASP A 237 15.53 21.35 -0.46
N ASN A 238 14.45 20.59 -0.57
CA ASN A 238 14.51 19.13 -0.49
C ASN A 238 14.81 18.45 -1.85
N GLY A 239 15.02 19.21 -2.91
CA GLY A 239 15.27 18.77 -4.27
C GLY A 239 14.01 18.71 -5.16
N GLU A 240 12.81 18.86 -4.60
CA GLU A 240 11.53 18.75 -5.33
C GLU A 240 10.50 19.81 -4.92
N MET A 241 10.97 21.00 -4.51
CA MET A 241 10.11 22.08 -3.99
C MET A 241 9.13 22.69 -4.99
N SER A 242 9.30 22.44 -6.29
CA SER A 242 8.49 23.06 -7.35
C SER A 242 7.81 22.06 -8.29
N VAL A 243 7.64 20.80 -7.85
CA VAL A 243 6.87 19.80 -8.59
C VAL A 243 5.40 20.19 -8.71
N ARG A 244 4.68 19.51 -9.61
CA ARG A 244 3.26 19.82 -9.88
C ARG A 244 2.42 19.87 -8.62
N ASP A 245 2.59 18.92 -7.72
CA ASP A 245 1.77 18.76 -6.53
C ASP A 245 1.99 19.92 -5.55
N GLU A 246 3.23 20.42 -5.45
CA GLU A 246 3.53 21.61 -4.63
C GLU A 246 2.90 22.91 -5.17
N ARG A 247 2.46 22.92 -6.44
CA ARG A 247 1.79 24.08 -7.09
C ARG A 247 0.27 24.07 -6.95
N LEU A 248 -0.29 23.12 -6.19
CA LEU A 248 -1.73 23.06 -5.91
C LEU A 248 -2.21 24.23 -5.01
N ALA A 249 -1.29 24.89 -4.30
CA ALA A 249 -1.54 26.15 -3.63
C ALA A 249 -0.30 27.07 -3.69
N PRO A 250 -0.46 28.40 -3.57
CA PRO A 250 0.67 29.34 -3.59
C PRO A 250 1.55 29.23 -2.34
N TRP A 251 2.74 29.80 -2.43
CA TRP A 251 3.62 30.04 -1.27
C TRP A 251 3.56 31.52 -0.88
N PRO A 252 3.68 31.84 0.43
CA PRO A 252 3.66 30.89 1.56
C PRO A 252 2.28 30.23 1.69
N ARG A 253 2.23 28.99 2.19
CA ARG A 253 0.97 28.28 2.48
C ARG A 253 0.19 29.09 3.52
N THR A 254 -1.07 29.36 3.24
CA THR A 254 -1.93 30.02 4.23
C THR A 254 -2.81 28.99 4.96
N PRO A 255 -3.19 29.28 6.22
CA PRO A 255 -4.17 28.46 6.93
C PRO A 255 -5.48 28.27 6.15
N ALA A 256 -5.96 29.31 5.49
CA ALA A 256 -7.20 29.26 4.71
C ALA A 256 -7.09 28.34 3.48
N ASP A 257 -5.99 28.42 2.72
CA ASP A 257 -5.76 27.55 1.58
C ASP A 257 -5.61 26.10 2.00
N THR A 258 -4.86 25.85 3.07
CA THR A 258 -4.66 24.50 3.61
C THR A 258 -5.98 23.88 4.07
N ARG A 259 -6.81 24.62 4.80
CA ARG A 259 -8.12 24.12 5.25
C ARG A 259 -9.08 23.83 4.08
N ARG A 260 -9.05 24.67 3.03
CA ARG A 260 -9.85 24.41 1.83
C ARG A 260 -9.41 23.12 1.15
N GLN A 261 -8.09 22.92 0.97
CA GLN A 261 -7.55 21.69 0.40
C GLN A 261 -7.92 20.45 1.22
N LEU A 262 -7.91 20.56 2.56
CA LEU A 262 -8.32 19.48 3.46
C LEU A 262 -9.83 19.21 3.35
N ALA A 263 -10.69 20.24 3.26
CA ALA A 263 -12.14 20.06 3.10
C ALA A 263 -12.48 19.26 1.82
N ASP A 264 -11.87 19.65 0.69
CA ASP A 264 -12.05 18.97 -0.58
C ASP A 264 -11.52 17.51 -0.53
N TYR A 265 -10.39 17.32 0.13
CA TYR A 265 -9.78 16.00 0.33
C TYR A 265 -10.66 15.08 1.19
N TYR A 266 -11.19 15.58 2.29
CA TYR A 266 -12.10 14.85 3.17
C TYR A 266 -13.41 14.49 2.47
N ALA A 267 -13.97 15.40 1.69
CA ALA A 267 -15.16 15.13 0.89
C ALA A 267 -14.94 13.98 -0.10
N CYS A 268 -13.78 13.93 -0.77
CA CYS A 268 -13.43 12.83 -1.67
C CYS A 268 -13.33 11.50 -0.94
N ILE A 269 -12.73 11.47 0.25
CA ILE A 269 -12.58 10.24 1.06
C ILE A 269 -13.95 9.76 1.55
N THR A 270 -14.80 10.66 2.05
CA THR A 270 -16.16 10.30 2.49
C THR A 270 -17.00 9.76 1.33
N GLY A 271 -16.87 10.35 0.13
CA GLY A 271 -17.50 9.85 -1.07
C GLY A 271 -17.02 8.44 -1.44
N LEU A 272 -15.72 8.19 -1.35
CA LEU A 272 -15.14 6.86 -1.55
C LEU A 272 -15.67 5.86 -0.52
N ASP A 273 -15.65 6.22 0.77
CA ASP A 273 -16.17 5.40 1.85
C ASP A 273 -17.62 4.97 1.62
N HIS A 274 -18.49 5.94 1.26
CA HIS A 274 -19.88 5.66 0.93
C HIS A 274 -20.03 4.61 -0.19
N HIS A 275 -19.23 4.73 -1.25
CA HIS A 275 -19.31 3.81 -2.38
C HIS A 275 -18.67 2.44 -2.06
N VAL A 276 -17.65 2.39 -1.21
CA VAL A 276 -17.12 1.14 -0.64
C VAL A 276 -18.22 0.44 0.16
N GLY A 277 -18.96 1.17 1.00
CA GLY A 277 -20.10 0.61 1.74
C GLY A 277 -21.14 -0.05 0.84
N ARG A 278 -21.47 0.57 -0.30
CA ARG A 278 -22.39 0.00 -1.30
C ARG A 278 -21.87 -1.33 -1.88
N ILE A 279 -20.58 -1.41 -2.19
CA ILE A 279 -19.95 -2.64 -2.70
C ILE A 279 -20.00 -3.74 -1.63
N LEU A 280 -19.63 -3.42 -0.38
CA LEU A 280 -19.65 -4.39 0.72
C LEU A 280 -21.08 -4.91 0.99
N THR A 281 -22.08 -4.04 0.94
CA THR A 281 -23.50 -4.44 1.05
C THR A 281 -23.91 -5.39 -0.08
N ALA A 282 -23.50 -5.12 -1.32
CA ALA A 282 -23.78 -6.01 -2.44
C ALA A 282 -23.07 -7.37 -2.30
N LEU A 283 -21.84 -7.36 -1.82
CA LEU A 283 -21.06 -8.57 -1.55
C LEU A 283 -21.73 -9.44 -0.47
N GLU A 284 -22.27 -8.82 0.58
CA GLU A 284 -23.06 -9.48 1.63
C GLU A 284 -24.36 -10.04 1.07
N ALA A 285 -25.11 -9.24 0.29
CA ALA A 285 -26.36 -9.67 -0.33
C ALA A 285 -26.17 -10.87 -1.30
N CYS A 286 -25.00 -10.97 -1.94
CA CYS A 286 -24.62 -12.11 -2.75
C CYS A 286 -24.11 -13.31 -1.91
N GLY A 287 -24.09 -13.23 -0.58
CA GLY A 287 -23.59 -14.29 0.32
C GLY A 287 -22.09 -14.55 0.22
N GLN A 288 -21.29 -13.58 -0.27
CA GLN A 288 -19.86 -13.76 -0.52
C GLN A 288 -18.95 -13.04 0.49
N LEU A 289 -19.49 -12.14 1.33
CA LEU A 289 -18.69 -11.29 2.20
C LEU A 289 -17.82 -12.11 3.18
N GLU A 290 -18.39 -13.15 3.79
CA GLU A 290 -17.68 -13.99 4.77
C GLU A 290 -16.59 -14.88 4.13
N ASN A 291 -16.67 -15.11 2.82
CA ASN A 291 -15.64 -15.84 2.05
C ASN A 291 -14.76 -14.89 1.22
N THR A 292 -14.67 -13.62 1.58
CA THR A 292 -13.88 -12.63 0.84
C THR A 292 -12.85 -11.97 1.74
N ILE A 293 -11.59 -11.96 1.30
CA ILE A 293 -10.56 -11.08 1.87
C ILE A 293 -10.75 -9.71 1.25
N VAL A 294 -11.11 -8.74 2.09
CA VAL A 294 -11.26 -7.33 1.70
C VAL A 294 -10.01 -6.59 2.14
N ILE A 295 -9.37 -5.91 1.21
CA ILE A 295 -8.17 -5.10 1.45
C ILE A 295 -8.50 -3.66 1.08
N PHE A 296 -8.19 -2.74 1.99
CA PHE A 296 -8.14 -1.31 1.71
C PHE A 296 -6.70 -0.82 1.83
N SER A 297 -6.21 -0.16 0.79
CA SER A 297 -4.87 0.44 0.75
C SER A 297 -4.83 1.65 -0.19
N ALA A 298 -3.67 2.32 -0.26
CA ALA A 298 -3.42 3.37 -1.24
C ALA A 298 -2.05 3.19 -1.88
N ASP A 299 -1.87 3.78 -3.06
CA ASP A 299 -0.60 3.71 -3.78
C ASP A 299 0.46 4.65 -3.18
N ASN A 300 0.05 5.77 -2.63
CA ASN A 300 0.88 6.68 -1.84
C ASN A 300 0.00 7.60 -0.98
N GLY A 301 0.61 8.22 0.02
CA GLY A 301 0.06 9.33 0.76
C GLY A 301 0.44 10.69 0.15
N LEU A 302 0.21 11.76 0.90
CA LEU A 302 0.68 13.11 0.56
C LEU A 302 0.66 14.00 1.79
N SER A 303 1.46 15.06 1.78
CA SER A 303 1.36 16.16 2.74
C SER A 303 0.22 17.11 2.36
N MET A 304 -0.44 17.66 3.37
CA MET A 304 -1.54 18.63 3.25
C MET A 304 -1.27 19.88 4.07
N GLY A 305 -0.02 20.40 3.98
CA GLY A 305 0.48 21.54 4.73
C GLY A 305 1.52 21.19 5.78
N GLU A 306 1.69 19.90 6.09
CA GLU A 306 2.77 19.45 6.97
C GLU A 306 4.12 19.84 6.42
N HIS A 307 4.98 20.37 7.28
CA HIS A 307 6.33 20.85 6.94
C HIS A 307 6.35 21.86 5.78
N GLY A 308 5.24 22.54 5.48
CA GLY A 308 5.09 23.47 4.36
C GLY A 308 4.93 22.84 2.99
N LEU A 309 4.64 21.54 2.93
CA LEU A 309 4.50 20.73 1.73
C LEU A 309 3.03 20.40 1.42
N LEU A 310 2.72 20.19 0.14
CA LEU A 310 1.41 19.70 -0.34
C LEU A 310 1.53 18.43 -1.18
N GLY A 311 2.73 18.04 -1.51
CA GLY A 311 3.01 16.94 -2.42
C GLY A 311 3.27 15.63 -1.72
N LYS A 312 3.41 14.61 -2.56
CA LYS A 312 3.78 13.25 -2.18
C LYS A 312 5.27 12.96 -2.34
N GLN A 313 6.04 13.92 -2.84
CA GLN A 313 7.47 13.78 -3.13
C GLN A 313 8.31 14.14 -1.90
N ASN A 314 8.00 13.50 -0.78
CA ASN A 314 8.74 13.64 0.49
C ASN A 314 8.65 12.35 1.32
N LEU A 315 9.53 12.23 2.32
CA LEU A 315 9.67 11.01 3.12
C LEU A 315 9.22 11.17 4.58
N TYR A 316 8.48 12.24 4.91
CA TYR A 316 7.87 12.39 6.24
C TYR A 316 6.77 11.36 6.49
N GLU A 317 6.42 11.12 7.77
CA GLU A 317 5.35 10.18 8.14
C GLU A 317 3.99 10.59 7.55
N PHE A 318 3.67 11.88 7.59
CA PHE A 318 2.49 12.43 6.93
C PHE A 318 2.86 12.96 5.54
N GLY A 319 3.54 12.12 4.76
CA GLY A 319 4.05 12.41 3.42
C GLY A 319 3.64 11.35 2.41
N GLY A 320 4.48 11.21 1.37
CA GLY A 320 4.11 10.37 0.21
C GLY A 320 4.21 8.87 0.42
N MET A 321 5.04 8.40 1.35
CA MET A 321 5.40 6.98 1.39
C MET A 321 4.56 6.15 2.37
N HIS A 322 4.02 6.74 3.41
CA HIS A 322 3.19 6.07 4.41
C HIS A 322 1.73 5.98 3.94
N VAL A 323 1.17 4.78 3.88
CA VAL A 323 -0.15 4.49 3.31
C VAL A 323 -1.00 3.66 4.25
N PRO A 324 -2.34 3.75 4.18
CA PRO A 324 -3.21 2.86 4.93
C PRO A 324 -3.09 1.43 4.39
N LEU A 325 -3.18 0.45 5.29
CA LEU A 325 -3.37 -0.95 4.93
C LEU A 325 -4.27 -1.63 5.97
N VAL A 326 -5.46 -2.01 5.53
CA VAL A 326 -6.43 -2.78 6.30
C VAL A 326 -6.71 -4.08 5.55
N VAL A 327 -6.65 -5.21 6.25
CA VAL A 327 -6.95 -6.54 5.69
C VAL A 327 -7.98 -7.21 6.59
N ALA A 328 -9.14 -7.57 6.04
CA ALA A 328 -10.22 -8.21 6.77
C ALA A 328 -10.77 -9.41 5.96
N GLY A 329 -11.22 -10.46 6.64
CA GLY A 329 -11.79 -11.63 5.96
C GLY A 329 -11.58 -12.92 6.74
N PRO A 330 -11.84 -14.07 6.10
CA PRO A 330 -11.75 -15.36 6.77
C PRO A 330 -10.33 -15.66 7.25
N GLY A 331 -10.21 -16.04 8.53
CA GLY A 331 -8.94 -16.40 9.17
C GLY A 331 -8.04 -15.20 9.51
N ILE A 332 -8.51 -13.97 9.34
CA ILE A 332 -7.75 -12.76 9.66
C ILE A 332 -8.11 -12.27 11.05
N SER A 333 -7.09 -12.02 11.87
CA SER A 333 -7.24 -11.51 13.23
C SER A 333 -7.68 -10.04 13.23
N GLN A 334 -8.45 -9.66 14.25
CA GLN A 334 -8.83 -8.26 14.45
C GLN A 334 -7.79 -7.53 15.29
N GLY A 335 -7.54 -6.26 14.97
CA GLY A 335 -6.69 -5.38 15.75
C GLY A 335 -5.69 -4.58 14.94
N ARG A 336 -4.71 -3.99 15.63
CA ARG A 336 -3.64 -3.20 15.03
C ARG A 336 -2.32 -3.97 15.07
N SER A 337 -1.54 -3.85 14.03
CA SER A 337 -0.20 -4.40 13.92
C SER A 337 0.80 -3.29 13.62
N ASP A 338 1.83 -3.18 14.47
CA ASP A 338 2.97 -2.26 14.28
C ASP A 338 4.08 -2.88 13.43
N ALA A 339 3.81 -4.01 12.78
CA ALA A 339 4.74 -4.62 11.86
C ALA A 339 5.15 -3.64 10.75
N LEU A 340 6.43 -3.56 10.48
CA LEU A 340 6.96 -2.80 9.36
C LEU A 340 6.69 -3.56 8.08
N VAL A 341 5.88 -2.98 7.17
CA VAL A 341 5.45 -3.65 5.95
C VAL A 341 5.56 -2.73 4.73
N TYR A 342 5.84 -3.33 3.58
CA TYR A 342 5.71 -2.63 2.30
C TYR A 342 4.41 -3.02 1.60
N LEU A 343 3.87 -2.12 0.81
CA LEU A 343 2.69 -2.40 -0.02
C LEU A 343 2.91 -3.58 -0.98
N MET A 344 4.14 -3.79 -1.47
CA MET A 344 4.49 -4.92 -2.33
C MET A 344 4.41 -6.29 -1.63
N ASP A 345 4.32 -6.31 -0.29
CA ASP A 345 4.12 -7.54 0.48
C ASP A 345 2.72 -8.15 0.24
N LEU A 346 1.78 -7.36 -0.29
CA LEU A 346 0.49 -7.86 -0.72
C LEU A 346 0.60 -8.91 -1.82
N PHE A 347 1.62 -8.81 -2.70
CA PHE A 347 1.83 -9.79 -3.76
C PHE A 347 1.97 -11.21 -3.20
N PRO A 348 3.03 -11.55 -2.40
CA PRO A 348 3.17 -12.89 -1.86
C PRO A 348 2.06 -13.26 -0.87
N THR A 349 1.46 -12.29 -0.20
CA THR A 349 0.33 -12.53 0.72
C THR A 349 -0.88 -13.09 -0.04
N LEU A 350 -1.27 -12.47 -1.15
CA LEU A 350 -2.39 -12.91 -1.96
C LEU A 350 -2.11 -14.23 -2.67
N VAL A 351 -0.86 -14.45 -3.10
CA VAL A 351 -0.41 -15.73 -3.68
C VAL A 351 -0.50 -16.87 -2.64
N ASP A 352 -0.15 -16.61 -1.38
CA ASP A 352 -0.30 -17.57 -0.28
C ASP A 352 -1.77 -17.93 -0.02
N TYR A 353 -2.67 -16.95 0.00
CA TYR A 353 -4.11 -17.21 0.14
C TYR A 353 -4.69 -17.95 -1.05
N ALA A 354 -4.14 -17.73 -2.24
CA ALA A 354 -4.51 -18.49 -3.44
C ALA A 354 -3.96 -19.95 -3.44
N GLY A 355 -3.10 -20.31 -2.49
CA GLY A 355 -2.45 -21.60 -2.45
C GLY A 355 -1.48 -21.83 -3.62
N ALA A 356 -0.91 -20.74 -4.16
CA ALA A 356 0.05 -20.76 -5.26
C ALA A 356 1.48 -20.48 -4.77
N GLN A 357 2.45 -20.60 -5.67
CA GLN A 357 3.83 -20.22 -5.40
C GLN A 357 4.14 -18.88 -6.05
N ALA A 358 4.80 -18.00 -5.29
CA ALA A 358 5.29 -16.76 -5.83
C ALA A 358 6.39 -17.01 -6.89
N PRO A 359 6.37 -16.30 -8.02
CA PRO A 359 7.43 -16.36 -9.02
C PRO A 359 8.81 -16.01 -8.44
N ALA A 360 9.86 -16.50 -9.07
CA ALA A 360 11.23 -16.12 -8.72
C ALA A 360 11.44 -14.61 -8.85
N GLY A 361 12.20 -14.04 -7.92
CA GLY A 361 12.52 -12.61 -7.90
C GLY A 361 11.47 -11.73 -7.22
N VAL A 362 10.43 -12.29 -6.62
CA VAL A 362 9.55 -11.57 -5.68
C VAL A 362 10.34 -11.27 -4.41
N GLU A 363 10.38 -9.99 -3.99
CA GLU A 363 11.10 -9.51 -2.81
C GLU A 363 10.15 -9.19 -1.65
N GLY A 364 8.86 -9.03 -1.94
CA GLY A 364 7.82 -8.90 -0.93
C GLY A 364 7.81 -10.09 0.03
N ARG A 365 7.34 -9.87 1.25
CA ARG A 365 7.23 -10.90 2.30
C ARG A 365 5.77 -11.11 2.65
N SER A 366 5.30 -12.35 2.63
CA SER A 366 3.90 -12.64 2.96
C SER A 366 3.50 -12.12 4.35
N LEU A 367 2.42 -11.37 4.40
CA LEU A 367 1.83 -10.85 5.63
C LEU A 367 0.89 -11.85 6.28
N ARG A 368 0.61 -12.98 5.64
CA ARG A 368 -0.30 -14.01 6.13
C ARG A 368 0.01 -14.46 7.57
N PRO A 369 1.28 -14.72 7.95
CA PRO A 369 1.59 -15.06 9.34
C PRO A 369 1.23 -13.95 10.34
N VAL A 370 1.34 -12.67 9.94
CA VAL A 370 1.01 -11.53 10.80
C VAL A 370 -0.50 -11.37 10.96
N VAL A 371 -1.24 -11.36 9.85
CA VAL A 371 -2.70 -11.18 9.89
C VAL A 371 -3.44 -12.38 10.50
N GLU A 372 -2.82 -13.56 10.52
CA GLU A 372 -3.32 -14.73 11.24
C GLU A 372 -2.84 -14.80 12.71
N GLY A 373 -2.15 -13.77 13.21
CA GLY A 373 -1.67 -13.70 14.59
C GLY A 373 -0.52 -14.66 14.94
N ARG A 374 0.17 -15.23 13.94
CA ARG A 374 1.26 -16.21 14.10
C ARG A 374 2.65 -15.58 14.14
N ALA A 375 2.79 -14.34 13.73
CA ALA A 375 4.04 -13.60 13.76
C ALA A 375 3.80 -12.13 14.12
N ALA A 376 4.75 -11.50 14.82
CA ALA A 376 4.68 -10.08 15.16
C ALA A 376 5.06 -9.16 14.00
N GLY A 377 5.86 -9.63 13.05
CA GLY A 377 6.33 -8.83 11.92
C GLY A 377 7.08 -9.65 10.88
N VAL A 378 7.49 -9.00 9.81
CA VAL A 378 8.21 -9.62 8.69
C VAL A 378 9.57 -8.98 8.42
N ARG A 379 9.88 -7.81 9.00
CA ARG A 379 11.16 -7.10 8.89
C ARG A 379 11.38 -6.18 10.09
N ASP A 380 12.62 -5.77 10.27
CA ASP A 380 13.09 -4.91 11.38
C ASP A 380 13.38 -3.47 10.96
N VAL A 381 13.50 -3.19 9.67
CA VAL A 381 13.68 -1.85 9.11
C VAL A 381 12.95 -1.67 7.79
N LEU A 382 12.62 -0.42 7.48
CA LEU A 382 12.12 0.02 6.19
C LEU A 382 13.08 1.05 5.60
N VAL A 383 13.29 0.98 4.29
CA VAL A 383 13.98 1.99 3.50
C VAL A 383 13.00 2.61 2.52
N THR A 384 12.93 3.93 2.49
CA THR A 384 12.16 4.68 1.50
C THR A 384 13.08 5.66 0.76
N ALA A 385 12.75 5.93 -0.49
CA ALA A 385 13.60 6.75 -1.33
C ALA A 385 12.77 7.58 -2.33
N TYR A 386 13.29 8.73 -2.71
CA TYR A 386 12.71 9.48 -3.81
C TYR A 386 13.82 10.04 -4.70
N ARG A 387 13.85 9.60 -5.95
CA ARG A 387 14.84 9.93 -6.98
C ARG A 387 16.27 9.87 -6.42
N ASP A 388 17.12 10.83 -6.75
CA ASP A 388 18.45 11.10 -6.21
C ASP A 388 18.41 12.04 -4.99
N CYS A 389 17.23 12.54 -4.63
CA CYS A 389 17.07 13.65 -3.68
C CYS A 389 17.02 13.19 -2.23
N MET A 390 16.39 12.03 -1.94
CA MET A 390 16.07 11.66 -0.56
C MET A 390 16.19 10.17 -0.34
N ARG A 391 16.73 9.78 0.84
CA ARG A 391 16.73 8.42 1.36
C ARG A 391 16.36 8.45 2.82
N ALA A 392 15.50 7.51 3.25
CA ALA A 392 15.19 7.36 4.66
C ALA A 392 15.25 5.91 5.10
N ILE A 393 15.53 5.71 6.39
CA ILE A 393 15.45 4.43 7.08
C ILE A 393 14.65 4.61 8.37
N SER A 394 13.81 3.63 8.68
CA SER A 394 13.08 3.58 9.95
C SER A 394 13.09 2.17 10.53
N ASP A 395 13.31 2.06 11.86
CA ASP A 395 13.11 0.83 12.64
C ASP A 395 11.74 0.80 13.34
N GLY A 396 10.88 1.77 13.00
CA GLY A 396 9.56 1.94 13.59
C GLY A 396 9.52 2.88 14.79
N ARG A 397 10.64 3.15 15.43
CA ARG A 397 10.78 4.20 16.45
C ARG A 397 11.65 5.34 15.96
N TRP A 398 12.84 5.02 15.49
CA TRP A 398 13.77 6.01 14.98
C TRP A 398 13.66 6.10 13.46
N LYS A 399 13.67 7.32 12.95
CA LYS A 399 13.65 7.59 11.51
C LYS A 399 14.73 8.60 11.17
N LEU A 400 15.56 8.23 10.20
CA LEU A 400 16.57 9.10 9.64
C LEU A 400 16.22 9.39 8.18
N ILE A 401 16.23 10.68 7.81
CA ILE A 401 16.08 11.14 6.42
C ILE A 401 17.36 11.82 5.99
N ARG A 402 17.91 11.39 4.87
CA ARG A 402 19.08 11.98 4.25
C ARG A 402 18.71 12.69 2.94
N TYR A 403 19.19 13.91 2.78
CA TYR A 403 19.07 14.73 1.58
C TYR A 403 20.45 14.96 0.98
N PRO A 404 20.95 14.06 0.11
CA PRO A 404 22.34 14.08 -0.38
C PRO A 404 22.69 15.36 -1.13
N LEU A 405 21.76 15.86 -1.96
CA LEU A 405 22.02 17.01 -2.85
C LEU A 405 22.26 18.32 -2.12
N VAL A 406 21.77 18.47 -0.89
CA VAL A 406 21.90 19.68 -0.06
C VAL A 406 22.61 19.41 1.26
N ASP A 407 23.19 18.23 1.41
CA ASP A 407 23.93 17.78 2.60
C ASP A 407 23.17 17.97 3.92
N ARG A 408 21.89 17.63 3.94
CA ARG A 408 21.03 17.70 5.13
C ARG A 408 20.72 16.31 5.67
N THR A 409 20.60 16.23 6.99
CA THR A 409 20.13 15.04 7.70
C THR A 409 19.08 15.44 8.71
N GLN A 410 18.00 14.65 8.78
CA GLN A 410 17.02 14.75 9.85
C GLN A 410 16.95 13.42 10.58
N LEU A 411 16.76 13.48 11.90
CA LEU A 411 16.56 12.32 12.78
C LEU A 411 15.36 12.61 13.68
N PHE A 412 14.45 11.64 13.77
CA PHE A 412 13.24 11.76 14.58
C PHE A 412 13.06 10.53 15.47
N ASP A 413 12.56 10.73 16.70
CA ASP A 413 12.02 9.67 17.56
C ASP A 413 10.49 9.67 17.41
N LEU A 414 9.96 8.82 16.52
CA LEU A 414 8.54 8.77 16.19
C LEU A 414 7.64 8.38 17.39
N ALA A 415 8.20 7.77 18.41
CA ALA A 415 7.45 7.45 19.63
C ALA A 415 7.21 8.71 20.49
N ALA A 416 8.15 9.65 20.51
CA ALA A 416 8.05 10.90 21.23
C ALA A 416 7.50 12.05 20.38
N ASP A 417 7.76 12.02 19.07
CA ASP A 417 7.41 13.06 18.10
C ASP A 417 6.87 12.41 16.80
N PRO A 418 5.64 11.92 16.80
CA PRO A 418 5.04 11.25 15.64
C PRO A 418 4.79 12.21 14.46
N HIS A 419 4.86 13.52 14.68
CA HIS A 419 4.69 14.53 13.64
C HIS A 419 6.02 15.10 13.11
N GLU A 420 7.17 14.57 13.58
CA GLU A 420 8.50 14.95 13.09
C GLU A 420 8.79 16.46 13.20
N LEU A 421 8.35 17.07 14.32
CA LEU A 421 8.47 18.52 14.55
C LEU A 421 9.89 18.93 14.90
N VAL A 422 10.66 18.05 15.55
CA VAL A 422 11.97 18.35 16.13
C VAL A 422 13.05 17.49 15.51
N ASN A 423 13.86 18.10 14.63
CA ASN A 423 15.05 17.41 14.11
C ASN A 423 16.09 17.22 15.20
N LEU A 424 16.43 15.98 15.50
CA LEU A 424 17.43 15.56 16.50
C LEU A 424 18.84 15.37 15.91
N ALA A 425 18.96 15.35 14.57
CA ALA A 425 20.27 15.24 13.92
C ALA A 425 21.15 16.45 14.27
N GLY A 426 22.44 16.20 14.51
CA GLY A 426 23.41 17.23 14.92
C GLY A 426 23.42 17.53 16.42
N ARG A 427 22.53 16.95 17.22
CA ARG A 427 22.62 17.04 18.68
C ARG A 427 23.62 16.02 19.19
N PRO A 428 24.57 16.40 20.07
CA PRO A 428 25.62 15.49 20.55
C PRO A 428 25.07 14.19 21.17
N GLU A 429 23.99 14.27 21.92
CA GLU A 429 23.33 13.14 22.56
C GLU A 429 22.71 12.13 21.59
N HIS A 430 22.47 12.53 20.34
CA HIS A 430 21.93 11.67 19.28
C HIS A 430 22.96 11.31 18.20
N ALA A 431 24.22 11.69 18.36
CA ALA A 431 25.27 11.44 17.38
C ALA A 431 25.48 9.95 17.09
N ALA A 432 25.46 9.11 18.14
CA ALA A 432 25.58 7.66 18.00
C ALA A 432 24.41 7.04 17.21
N MET A 433 23.17 7.47 17.50
CA MET A 433 21.97 6.99 16.78
C MET A 433 22.01 7.43 15.31
N THR A 434 22.37 8.68 15.04
CA THR A 434 22.52 9.19 13.67
C THR A 434 23.55 8.38 12.89
N ALA A 435 24.71 8.09 13.48
CA ALA A 435 25.75 7.27 12.84
C ALA A 435 25.27 5.82 12.60
N GLN A 436 24.63 5.21 13.57
CA GLN A 436 24.11 3.83 13.48
C GLN A 436 23.08 3.71 12.34
N LEU A 437 22.09 4.60 12.28
CA LEU A 437 21.07 4.56 11.24
C LEU A 437 21.62 4.91 9.86
N THR A 438 22.61 5.81 9.78
CA THR A 438 23.29 6.10 8.52
C THR A 438 24.02 4.87 7.98
N ALA A 439 24.80 4.19 8.83
CA ALA A 439 25.50 2.97 8.44
C ALA A 439 24.51 1.84 8.05
N ARG A 440 23.43 1.71 8.78
CA ARG A 440 22.38 0.74 8.45
C ARG A 440 21.72 1.08 7.11
N LEU A 441 21.42 2.35 6.84
CA LEU A 441 20.87 2.79 5.55
C LEU A 441 21.82 2.47 4.39
N GLU A 442 23.12 2.73 4.54
CA GLU A 442 24.15 2.37 3.53
C GLU A 442 24.18 0.87 3.25
N HIS A 443 24.07 0.06 4.30
CA HIS A 443 24.00 -1.40 4.19
C HIS A 443 22.76 -1.84 3.40
N GLU A 444 21.57 -1.36 3.76
CA GLU A 444 20.31 -1.70 3.08
C GLU A 444 20.28 -1.22 1.62
N MET A 445 20.80 -0.02 1.34
CA MET A 445 20.93 0.50 -0.02
C MET A 445 21.84 -0.39 -0.88
N THR A 446 22.95 -0.89 -0.32
CA THR A 446 23.84 -1.82 -0.99
C THR A 446 23.11 -3.14 -1.31
N ALA A 447 22.38 -3.69 -0.35
CA ALA A 447 21.58 -4.91 -0.54
C ALA A 447 20.47 -4.74 -1.59
N LEU A 448 19.88 -3.56 -1.66
CA LEU A 448 18.87 -3.20 -2.68
C LEU A 448 19.48 -2.88 -4.05
N ALA A 449 20.81 -2.71 -4.14
CA ALA A 449 21.50 -2.19 -5.34
C ALA A 449 21.04 -0.77 -5.71
N ASP A 450 20.78 0.09 -4.73
CA ASP A 450 20.42 1.49 -4.96
C ASP A 450 21.62 2.23 -5.60
N PRO A 451 21.46 2.83 -6.79
CA PRO A 451 22.58 3.43 -7.52
C PRO A 451 23.02 4.80 -6.99
N TYR A 452 22.26 5.40 -6.08
CA TYR A 452 22.51 6.78 -5.67
C TYR A 452 23.26 6.86 -4.35
N PRO A 453 24.31 7.74 -4.25
CA PRO A 453 25.08 7.90 -3.03
C PRO A 453 24.32 8.70 -1.96
N LEU A 454 24.63 8.46 -0.68
CA LEU A 454 24.13 9.28 0.43
C LEU A 454 24.89 10.63 0.57
N ARG A 455 25.96 10.83 -0.16
CA ARG A 455 26.74 12.08 -0.18
C ARG A 455 27.19 12.38 -1.59
N VAL A 456 27.15 13.67 -1.95
CA VAL A 456 27.70 14.19 -3.19
C VAL A 456 28.93 15.04 -2.90
N GLU A 457 29.88 15.10 -3.80
CA GLU A 457 31.10 15.88 -3.62
C GLU A 457 30.84 17.39 -3.49
N ARG A 458 29.83 17.90 -4.18
CA ARG A 458 29.48 19.32 -4.22
C ARG A 458 27.98 19.50 -3.96
N PRO A 459 27.58 19.52 -2.69
CA PRO A 459 26.19 19.78 -2.35
C PRO A 459 25.77 21.19 -2.78
N GLN A 460 24.51 21.32 -3.18
CA GLN A 460 23.89 22.60 -3.49
C GLN A 460 23.55 23.35 -2.21
N PRO A 461 23.44 24.69 -2.24
CA PRO A 461 22.85 25.45 -1.13
C PRO A 461 21.46 24.93 -0.81
N ALA A 462 21.16 24.77 0.47
CA ALA A 462 19.85 24.34 0.94
C ALA A 462 18.81 25.46 0.98
N ASP A 463 19.21 26.70 0.72
CA ASP A 463 18.28 27.85 0.72
C ASP A 463 17.29 27.72 -0.44
N TRP A 464 16.00 27.78 -0.10
CA TRP A 464 14.92 27.76 -1.07
C TRP A 464 14.07 29.02 -0.98
N ARG A 465 13.75 29.58 -2.14
CA ARG A 465 12.81 30.69 -2.25
C ARG A 465 11.73 30.35 -3.27
N PRO A 466 10.45 30.53 -2.91
CA PRO A 466 9.36 30.32 -3.86
C PRO A 466 9.55 31.18 -5.11
N PRO A 467 9.12 30.69 -6.29
CA PRO A 467 9.06 31.51 -7.49
C PRO A 467 8.17 32.74 -7.26
N VAL A 468 8.67 33.92 -7.66
CA VAL A 468 7.97 35.22 -7.49
C VAL A 468 6.69 35.29 -8.33
N ASP A 469 6.68 34.57 -9.47
CA ASP A 469 5.53 34.48 -10.38
C ASP A 469 4.85 33.14 -10.16
N GLY A 470 3.75 33.09 -9.49
CA GLY A 470 2.97 31.91 -9.13
C GLY A 470 2.96 30.74 -10.14
N GLY A 471 4.13 30.18 -10.42
CA GLY A 471 4.31 28.92 -11.13
C GLY A 471 4.10 28.90 -12.63
N GLY A 472 4.69 29.85 -13.38
CA GLY A 472 4.86 29.71 -14.84
C GLY A 472 5.60 28.44 -15.19
N LYS A 473 5.09 27.69 -16.17
CA LYS A 473 5.59 26.38 -16.67
C LYS A 473 7.12 26.38 -16.92
N GLN A 474 7.94 26.03 -15.93
CA GLN A 474 9.30 25.64 -16.20
C GLN A 474 9.28 24.20 -16.76
N ARG A 475 9.73 24.04 -17.98
CA ARG A 475 9.79 22.76 -18.70
C ARG A 475 10.74 21.81 -17.98
N ARG A 476 10.29 20.61 -17.77
CA ARG A 476 10.99 19.44 -17.19
C ARG A 476 12.22 18.97 -18.00
N GLY A 477 12.82 19.81 -18.87
CA GLY A 477 13.88 19.39 -19.80
C GLY A 477 15.31 19.73 -19.39
N ASP A 478 15.52 20.71 -18.52
CA ASP A 478 16.84 21.35 -18.46
C ASP A 478 17.82 20.76 -17.42
N ARG A 479 17.41 19.83 -16.58
CA ARG A 479 18.33 19.15 -15.62
C ARG A 479 18.94 17.83 -16.10
N ALA A 480 18.36 17.19 -17.13
CA ALA A 480 18.90 15.94 -17.68
C ALA A 480 20.06 16.12 -18.67
N ALA A 481 20.30 17.35 -19.15
CA ALA A 481 21.31 17.64 -20.18
C ALA A 481 22.73 17.92 -19.65
N THR A 482 22.92 18.09 -18.34
CA THR A 482 24.22 18.51 -17.78
C THR A 482 25.10 17.36 -17.29
N VAL A 483 24.64 16.12 -17.38
CA VAL A 483 25.44 14.94 -16.92
C VAL A 483 25.96 14.07 -18.08
N GLN A 484 25.63 14.35 -19.34
CA GLN A 484 26.05 13.54 -20.49
C GLN A 484 26.99 14.23 -21.50
N SER A 485 27.73 15.27 -21.14
CA SER A 485 28.78 15.83 -22.01
C SER A 485 30.12 15.91 -21.29
N GLY A 486 30.66 14.77 -20.95
CA GLY A 486 32.04 14.57 -20.52
C GLY A 486 32.55 13.25 -21.09
N ASP A 487 33.39 13.38 -22.13
CA ASP A 487 34.28 12.36 -22.67
C ASP A 487 33.72 11.31 -23.65
N ALA A 488 33.72 11.73 -24.91
CA ALA A 488 34.11 10.87 -26.03
C ALA A 488 34.75 11.68 -27.13
N GLN A 489 36.08 11.74 -27.20
CA GLN A 489 36.91 12.01 -28.38
C GLN A 489 38.31 11.42 -28.15
N PRO A 490 39.03 11.03 -29.23
CA PRO A 490 38.64 10.20 -30.42
C PRO A 490 39.19 8.78 -30.29
#